data_1b533cbb9d55e04864185d5135439a8d
#
_entry.id   1b533cbb9d55e04864185d5135439a8d
#
_cell.length_a   1.000
_cell.length_b   1.000
_cell.length_c   1.000
_cell.angle_alpha   90.00
_cell.angle_beta   90.00
_cell.angle_gamma   90.00
#
_symmetry.space_group_name_H-M   'P 1'
#
loop_
_entity.id
_entity.type
_entity.pdbx_description
1 polymer ?
#
loop_
_entity_poly.entity_id
_entity_poly.type
_entity_poly.pdbx_seq_one_letter_code
_entity_poly.pdbx_strand_id
1 'polypeptide(L)'
;MTDTHCPYCALQCAQKLSGEGLESLAAEPRDFPTNLGGMCQKGWTSVELLRVPDRVTTPQRRTAAGGFESVSWEEALDDIAARVRAIGDEHGTDAVAVFGGGGLTNEKAYQLGKFARIALGT
;
A
#
# COMPACT_ATOMS: atom_id res chain seq x y z
N MET A 1 4.99 21.07 -7.01
CA MET A 1 6.13 20.48 -6.29
C MET A 1 5.64 19.96 -4.94
N THR A 2 5.86 18.69 -4.61
CA THR A 2 5.30 18.03 -3.42
C THR A 2 6.40 17.27 -2.68
N ASP A 3 6.50 17.50 -1.38
CA ASP A 3 7.38 16.74 -0.50
C ASP A 3 6.72 15.43 -0.08
N THR A 4 7.46 14.32 -0.18
CA THR A 4 6.98 12.97 0.15
C THR A 4 8.15 12.08 0.59
N HIS A 5 7.92 10.78 0.69
CA HIS A 5 8.94 9.77 0.93
C HIS A 5 8.88 8.67 -0.11
N CYS A 6 10.00 7.96 -0.29
CA CYS A 6 10.09 6.79 -1.17
C CYS A 6 9.16 5.66 -0.64
N PRO A 7 8.36 5.02 -1.49
CA PRO A 7 7.39 4.01 -1.07
C PRO A 7 7.95 2.60 -0.89
N TYR A 8 9.25 2.36 -1.16
CA TYR A 8 9.75 0.99 -1.31
C TYR A 8 10.20 0.30 -0.02
N CYS A 9 10.98 0.96 0.82
CA CYS A 9 11.55 0.29 1.99
C CYS A 9 11.43 1.13 3.27
N ALA A 10 11.73 0.49 4.40
CA ALA A 10 11.63 1.12 5.73
C ALA A 10 12.55 2.32 5.94
N LEU A 11 13.56 2.54 5.09
CA LEU A 11 14.41 3.73 5.14
C LEU A 11 13.62 5.00 4.81
N GLN A 12 12.59 4.89 3.97
CA GLN A 12 11.67 5.98 3.63
C GLN A 12 12.38 7.29 3.26
N CYS A 13 13.34 7.20 2.34
CA CYS A 13 14.11 8.35 1.88
C CYS A 13 13.18 9.52 1.52
N ALA A 14 13.46 10.69 2.05
CA ALA A 14 12.70 11.89 1.71
C ALA A 14 12.91 12.26 0.24
N GLN A 15 11.82 12.52 -0.44
CA GLN A 15 11.76 12.86 -1.86
C GLN A 15 11.01 14.17 -2.08
N LYS A 16 11.32 14.81 -3.20
CA LYS A 16 10.54 15.89 -3.77
C LYS A 16 10.03 15.43 -5.13
N LEU A 17 8.74 15.58 -5.35
CA LEU A 17 8.12 15.34 -6.65
C LEU A 17 7.94 16.68 -7.37
N SER A 18 8.41 16.77 -8.61
CA SER A 18 8.32 17.93 -9.48
C SER A 18 7.76 17.53 -10.84
N GLY A 19 7.13 18.48 -11.55
CA GLY A 19 6.54 18.27 -12.86
C GLY A 19 5.07 18.69 -12.92
N GLU A 20 4.57 18.87 -14.14
CA GLU A 20 3.16 19.18 -14.44
C GLU A 20 2.54 17.96 -15.14
N GLY A 21 1.68 17.21 -14.42
CA GLY A 21 1.09 15.98 -14.93
C GLY A 21 2.02 14.76 -14.83
N LEU A 22 1.48 13.58 -15.13
CA LEU A 22 2.16 12.30 -14.93
C LEU A 22 3.40 12.12 -15.80
N GLU A 23 3.37 12.62 -17.04
CA GLU A 23 4.44 12.41 -18.03
C GLU A 23 5.72 13.14 -17.65
N SER A 24 5.63 14.32 -17.05
CA SER A 24 6.78 15.14 -16.65
C SER A 24 7.17 14.94 -15.18
N LEU A 25 6.45 14.08 -14.44
CA LEU A 25 6.72 13.87 -13.03
C LEU A 25 8.09 13.25 -12.80
N ALA A 26 8.89 13.86 -11.94
CA ALA A 26 10.20 13.39 -11.54
C ALA A 26 10.32 13.30 -10.02
N ALA A 27 11.11 12.34 -9.54
CA ALA A 27 11.45 12.20 -8.13
C ALA A 27 12.91 12.61 -7.92
N GLU A 28 13.13 13.48 -6.96
CA GLU A 28 14.46 13.96 -6.55
C GLU A 28 14.66 13.71 -5.05
N PRO A 29 15.88 13.41 -4.60
CA PRO A 29 16.15 13.27 -3.17
C PRO A 29 16.03 14.61 -2.46
N ARG A 30 15.52 14.57 -1.23
CA ARG A 30 15.57 15.67 -0.28
C ARG A 30 16.62 15.40 0.78
N ASP A 31 17.28 16.45 1.28
CA ASP A 31 18.11 16.32 2.47
C ASP A 31 17.21 16.05 3.70
N PHE A 32 17.42 14.91 4.31
CA PHE A 32 16.68 14.46 5.48
C PHE A 32 17.55 13.47 6.28
N PRO A 33 17.42 13.37 7.61
CA PRO A 33 18.30 12.55 8.43
C PRO A 33 18.46 11.08 8.00
N THR A 34 17.43 10.48 7.40
CA THR A 34 17.50 9.07 6.99
C THR A 34 18.29 8.83 5.71
N ASN A 35 18.32 9.80 4.79
CA ASN A 35 18.93 9.61 3.47
C ASN A 35 19.99 10.66 3.10
N LEU A 36 20.19 11.73 3.90
CA LEU A 36 21.23 12.75 3.74
C LEU A 36 21.39 13.22 2.27
N GLY A 37 20.27 13.53 1.62
CA GLY A 37 20.23 13.95 0.22
C GLY A 37 20.51 12.82 -0.80
N GLY A 38 20.72 11.57 -0.35
CA GLY A 38 20.93 10.43 -1.24
C GLY A 38 19.65 9.66 -1.55
N MET A 39 19.66 8.88 -2.62
CA MET A 39 18.56 8.01 -2.99
C MET A 39 19.05 6.87 -3.89
N CYS A 40 18.59 5.66 -3.70
CA CYS A 40 18.93 4.54 -4.57
C CYS A 40 18.13 4.57 -5.88
N GLN A 41 18.47 3.72 -6.83
CA GLN A 41 17.80 3.63 -8.13
C GLN A 41 16.29 3.46 -8.00
N LYS A 42 15.80 2.65 -7.06
CA LYS A 42 14.35 2.47 -6.85
C LYS A 42 13.64 3.77 -6.46
N GLY A 43 14.30 4.62 -5.69
CA GLY A 43 13.75 5.93 -5.33
C GLY A 43 13.67 6.85 -6.55
N TRP A 44 14.74 6.92 -7.35
CA TRP A 44 14.78 7.73 -8.57
C TRP A 44 13.70 7.35 -9.59
N THR A 45 13.39 6.05 -9.70
CA THR A 45 12.39 5.52 -10.63
C THR A 45 11.01 5.34 -10.00
N SER A 46 10.79 5.81 -8.77
CA SER A 46 9.53 5.58 -8.04
C SER A 46 8.30 6.13 -8.75
N VAL A 47 8.45 7.20 -9.51
CA VAL A 47 7.36 7.83 -10.29
C VAL A 47 6.89 6.98 -11.47
N GLU A 48 7.74 6.07 -11.97
CA GLU A 48 7.37 5.16 -13.06
C GLU A 48 6.20 4.24 -12.68
N LEU A 49 6.02 3.94 -11.38
CA LEU A 49 4.87 3.20 -10.88
C LEU A 49 3.53 3.85 -11.22
N LEU A 50 3.52 5.16 -11.40
CA LEU A 50 2.31 5.93 -11.73
C LEU A 50 1.98 5.90 -13.23
N ARG A 51 2.96 5.50 -14.05
CA ARG A 51 2.83 5.46 -15.52
C ARG A 51 2.55 4.07 -16.08
N VAL A 52 2.56 3.04 -15.22
CA VAL A 52 2.32 1.66 -15.65
C VAL A 52 0.89 1.52 -16.18
N PRO A 53 0.69 1.09 -17.45
CA PRO A 53 -0.63 1.09 -18.10
C PRO A 53 -1.64 0.13 -17.43
N ASP A 54 -1.15 -0.97 -16.87
CA ASP A 54 -1.95 -2.00 -16.20
C ASP A 54 -2.02 -1.82 -14.67
N ARG A 55 -1.70 -0.61 -14.18
CA ARG A 55 -1.81 -0.30 -12.76
C ARG A 55 -3.26 -0.45 -12.28
N VAL A 56 -3.45 -1.26 -11.25
CA VAL A 56 -4.75 -1.42 -10.59
C VAL A 56 -5.08 -0.12 -9.83
N THR A 57 -6.12 0.59 -10.25
CA THR A 57 -6.55 1.88 -9.69
C THR A 57 -7.87 1.80 -8.93
N THR A 58 -8.59 0.68 -9.07
CA THR A 58 -9.85 0.40 -8.37
C THR A 58 -9.80 -0.98 -7.73
N PRO A 59 -10.56 -1.23 -6.66
CA PRO A 59 -10.70 -2.56 -6.11
C PRO A 59 -11.22 -3.54 -7.17
N GLN A 60 -10.75 -4.77 -7.09
CA GLN A 60 -11.14 -5.82 -8.03
C GLN A 60 -11.57 -7.07 -7.25
N ARG A 61 -12.65 -7.70 -7.71
CA ARG A 61 -13.14 -8.96 -7.18
C ARG A 61 -12.99 -10.06 -8.24
N ARG A 62 -12.57 -11.25 -7.81
CA ARG A 62 -12.50 -12.40 -8.69
C ARG A 62 -13.90 -12.88 -9.06
N THR A 63 -14.13 -13.10 -10.36
CA THR A 63 -15.37 -13.67 -10.87
C THR A 63 -15.35 -15.21 -10.85
N ALA A 64 -16.53 -15.83 -10.90
CA ALA A 64 -16.65 -17.29 -10.97
C ALA A 64 -15.99 -17.88 -12.24
N ALA A 65 -15.88 -17.09 -13.30
CA ALA A 65 -15.20 -17.48 -14.56
C ALA A 65 -13.67 -17.38 -14.48
N GLY A 66 -13.10 -16.96 -13.33
CA GLY A 66 -11.65 -16.89 -13.11
C GLY A 66 -11.01 -15.54 -13.48
N GLY A 67 -11.78 -14.59 -14.01
CA GLY A 67 -11.33 -13.20 -14.28
C GLY A 67 -11.47 -12.29 -13.07
N PHE A 68 -11.33 -10.98 -13.32
CA PHE A 68 -11.55 -9.93 -12.33
C PHE A 68 -12.55 -8.90 -12.86
N GLU A 69 -13.36 -8.36 -11.96
CA GLU A 69 -14.26 -7.24 -12.22
C GLU A 69 -13.95 -6.10 -11.24
N SER A 70 -14.07 -4.86 -11.70
CA SER A 70 -13.95 -3.69 -10.82
C SER A 70 -15.20 -3.57 -9.96
N VAL A 71 -14.98 -3.26 -8.66
CA VAL A 71 -16.05 -3.04 -7.68
C VAL A 71 -15.79 -1.72 -6.94
N SER A 72 -16.79 -1.21 -6.25
CA SER A 72 -16.62 -0.06 -5.37
C SER A 72 -15.78 -0.42 -4.13
N TRP A 73 -15.24 0.61 -3.47
CA TRP A 73 -14.55 0.40 -2.19
C TRP A 73 -15.48 -0.15 -1.12
N GLU A 74 -16.73 0.29 -1.09
CA GLU A 74 -17.76 -0.18 -0.15
C GLU A 74 -18.01 -1.68 -0.35
N GLU A 75 -18.30 -2.10 -1.57
CA GLU A 75 -18.50 -3.53 -1.91
C GLU A 75 -17.28 -4.39 -1.57
N ALA A 76 -16.07 -3.91 -1.87
CA ALA A 76 -14.83 -4.64 -1.57
C ALA A 76 -14.64 -4.82 -0.05
N LEU A 77 -14.83 -3.75 0.72
CA LEU A 77 -14.66 -3.78 2.18
C LEU A 77 -15.73 -4.64 2.86
N ASP A 78 -16.97 -4.57 2.41
CA ASP A 78 -18.07 -5.39 2.94
C ASP A 78 -17.84 -6.88 2.65
N ASP A 79 -17.42 -7.25 1.43
CA ASP A 79 -17.10 -8.63 1.07
C ASP A 79 -15.92 -9.17 1.92
N ILE A 80 -14.85 -8.38 2.08
CA ILE A 80 -13.71 -8.75 2.91
C ILE A 80 -14.13 -8.94 4.37
N ALA A 81 -14.89 -8.00 4.93
CA ALA A 81 -15.35 -8.07 6.31
C ALA A 81 -16.28 -9.26 6.56
N ALA A 82 -17.17 -9.57 5.62
CA ALA A 82 -18.06 -10.73 5.71
C ALA A 82 -17.26 -12.04 5.70
N ARG A 83 -16.28 -12.17 4.79
CA ARG A 83 -15.43 -13.38 4.70
C ARG A 83 -14.57 -13.58 5.94
N VAL A 84 -13.94 -12.51 6.45
CA VAL A 84 -13.13 -12.57 7.66
C VAL A 84 -13.96 -13.03 8.85
N ARG A 85 -15.18 -12.49 9.03
CA ARG A 85 -16.09 -12.92 10.09
C ARG A 85 -16.50 -14.39 9.93
N ALA A 86 -16.89 -14.81 8.73
CA ALA A 86 -17.28 -16.19 8.47
C ALA A 86 -16.15 -17.18 8.79
N ILE A 87 -14.90 -16.88 8.39
CA ILE A 87 -13.74 -17.70 8.71
C ILE A 87 -13.49 -17.74 10.22
N GLY A 88 -13.59 -16.59 10.89
CA GLY A 88 -13.41 -16.51 12.35
C GLY A 88 -14.49 -17.28 13.11
N ASP A 89 -15.75 -17.21 12.66
CA ASP A 89 -16.88 -17.93 13.27
C ASP A 89 -16.76 -19.45 13.10
N GLU A 90 -16.25 -19.91 11.95
CA GLU A 90 -16.12 -21.34 11.65
C GLU A 90 -14.84 -21.98 12.23
N HIS A 91 -13.71 -21.26 12.20
CA HIS A 91 -12.39 -21.81 12.48
C HIS A 91 -11.64 -21.12 13.63
N GLY A 92 -12.23 -20.11 14.25
CA GLY A 92 -11.60 -19.25 15.25
C GLY A 92 -10.82 -18.08 14.65
N THR A 93 -10.58 -17.05 15.46
CA THR A 93 -9.95 -15.79 14.98
C THR A 93 -8.51 -15.99 14.49
N ASP A 94 -7.78 -16.97 15.03
CA ASP A 94 -6.40 -17.31 14.62
C ASP A 94 -6.33 -17.98 13.23
N ALA A 95 -7.47 -18.29 12.61
CA ALA A 95 -7.50 -18.74 11.21
C ALA A 95 -7.25 -17.59 10.21
N VAL A 96 -7.30 -16.35 10.67
CA VAL A 96 -6.97 -15.15 9.88
C VAL A 96 -5.63 -14.60 10.36
N ALA A 97 -4.68 -14.45 9.44
CA ALA A 97 -3.36 -13.90 9.74
C ALA A 97 -3.13 -12.55 9.04
N VAL A 98 -2.33 -11.70 9.67
CA VAL A 98 -1.91 -10.41 9.11
C VAL A 98 -0.43 -10.46 8.78
N PHE A 99 -0.09 -10.15 7.53
CA PHE A 99 1.29 -10.07 7.05
C PHE A 99 1.61 -8.64 6.62
N GLY A 100 2.61 -8.04 7.24
CA GLY A 100 3.09 -6.70 6.92
C GLY A 100 4.33 -6.72 6.03
N GLY A 101 4.65 -5.59 5.43
CA GLY A 101 5.82 -5.43 4.57
C GLY A 101 6.78 -4.34 5.02
N GLY A 102 8.03 -4.37 4.52
CA GLY A 102 9.09 -3.43 4.86
C GLY A 102 8.92 -2.00 4.29
N GLY A 103 7.88 -1.75 3.50
CA GLY A 103 7.56 -0.41 2.97
C GLY A 103 6.51 0.36 3.78
N LEU A 104 6.12 -0.17 4.96
CA LEU A 104 5.17 0.52 5.84
C LEU A 104 5.85 1.67 6.59
N THR A 105 5.14 2.81 6.71
CA THR A 105 5.53 3.84 7.67
C THR A 105 5.36 3.33 9.10
N ASN A 106 5.99 3.98 10.07
CA ASN A 106 5.84 3.63 11.49
C ASN A 106 4.38 3.64 11.93
N GLU A 107 3.61 4.63 11.48
CA GLU A 107 2.17 4.75 11.77
C GLU A 107 1.38 3.58 11.19
N LYS A 108 1.66 3.20 9.93
CA LYS A 108 0.99 2.06 9.28
C LYS A 108 1.36 0.74 9.94
N ALA A 109 2.63 0.54 10.31
CA ALA A 109 3.07 -0.66 11.02
C ALA A 109 2.36 -0.79 12.39
N TYR A 110 2.29 0.30 13.16
CA TYR A 110 1.56 0.35 14.42
C TYR A 110 0.06 0.07 14.22
N GLN A 111 -0.58 0.75 13.26
CA GLN A 111 -2.01 0.56 12.98
C GLN A 111 -2.33 -0.85 12.52
N LEU A 112 -1.46 -1.47 11.72
CA LEU A 112 -1.64 -2.85 11.28
C LEU A 112 -1.61 -3.84 12.46
N GLY A 113 -0.64 -3.69 13.37
CA GLY A 113 -0.57 -4.50 14.58
C GLY A 113 -1.76 -4.28 15.52
N LYS A 114 -2.21 -3.04 15.67
CA LYS A 114 -3.41 -2.70 16.44
C LYS A 114 -4.67 -3.30 15.82
N PHE A 115 -4.83 -3.20 14.49
CA PHE A 115 -5.94 -3.80 13.76
C PHE A 115 -5.99 -5.32 13.93
N ALA A 116 -4.86 -6.01 13.78
CA ALA A 116 -4.79 -7.45 13.97
C ALA A 116 -5.27 -7.87 15.36
N ARG A 117 -4.79 -7.21 16.41
CA ARG A 117 -5.08 -7.61 17.80
C ARG A 117 -6.45 -7.16 18.30
N ILE A 118 -6.91 -5.98 17.91
CA ILE A 118 -8.14 -5.40 18.46
C ILE A 118 -9.35 -5.70 17.56
N ALA A 119 -9.20 -5.56 16.24
CA ALA A 119 -10.32 -5.73 15.32
C ALA A 119 -10.49 -7.18 14.84
N LEU A 120 -9.38 -7.88 14.56
CA LEU A 120 -9.42 -9.26 14.09
C LEU A 120 -9.31 -10.27 15.26
N GLY A 121 -8.67 -9.92 16.36
CA GLY A 121 -8.49 -10.81 17.50
C GLY A 121 -7.46 -11.93 17.28
N THR A 122 -6.55 -11.74 16.29
CA THR A 122 -5.52 -12.71 15.93
C THR A 122 -4.17 -12.35 16.52
#